data_d6cebc01775126c527bf2f8813985bcb
#
_entry.id   d6cebc01775126c527bf2f8813985bcb
#
_cell.length_a   1.000
_cell.length_b   1.000
_cell.length_c   1.000
_cell.angle_alpha   90.00
_cell.angle_beta   90.00
_cell.angle_gamma   90.00
#
_symmetry.space_group_name_H-M   'P 1'
#
loop_
_entity.id
_entity.type
_entity.pdbx_description
1 polymer ?
#
loop_
_entity_poly.entity_id
_entity_poly.type
_entity_poly.pdbx_seq_one_letter_code
_entity_poly.pdbx_strand_id
1 'polypeptide(L)'
;MSGTKSRYIPALDGLRAFAVLAVIAYHLGMQWAPGGLLGVTVFFVLSGYLITSLLLIEWDNTETINLPQFWLRRVRRLMPAIVLIIVCTAALCALFDHSLLTKLRDDMWAALLWVTNWWYIFQDASYFDALGAPSPLTHFWSLAIEEQFYLVWPVVLLVAHKTGVKRTTMRNATLIVALLSALEMALLYNPLDDPSRVYYGTDTRAFSLLIGAWLAFVWPSHMLGAQKSVHLTKQVRNVLDGVGIVALVALLGLIVFVDGFSPFLYRGGILLASVLTAVVIAVMVHPASLLGRFAGTKPLVWIGLRSYGIYLWHYPLFLLMNPRNFTGETPWWMYLVQVAVVFACAAFSYRFVENPLRKGAIGAFVKGVRSKEIDPPAWLKHHVVPVLAGSAVTIVAVIGLIVVPPISAIGAADLLKDEQAHTSQMPELPVDDAAAGSPKLDVLMIGDSVSVRAIPQFEETFPYGAIDAAVNRQLYAGQETFDYYNDQDIVGGVVVFALGTNGAATDEQIDELVAAAG
;
A
#
# COMPACT_ATOMS: atom_id res chain seq x y z
N MET A 1 20.08 -27.82 -27.26
CA MET A 1 19.92 -26.36 -27.33
C MET A 1 20.12 -25.78 -25.92
N SER A 2 21.06 -24.84 -25.73
CA SER A 2 21.29 -24.20 -24.42
C SER A 2 20.10 -23.30 -24.14
N GLY A 3 19.22 -23.70 -23.22
CA GLY A 3 18.04 -22.92 -22.85
C GLY A 3 18.43 -21.53 -22.36
N THR A 4 17.64 -20.52 -22.70
CA THR A 4 17.82 -19.13 -22.28
C THR A 4 17.65 -19.02 -20.77
N LYS A 5 18.74 -18.76 -20.03
CA LYS A 5 18.66 -18.58 -18.58
C LYS A 5 18.22 -17.16 -18.22
N SER A 6 17.35 -17.03 -17.22
CA SER A 6 17.05 -15.73 -16.64
C SER A 6 18.32 -15.09 -16.10
N ARG A 7 18.61 -13.86 -16.55
CA ARG A 7 19.73 -13.08 -16.06
C ARG A 7 19.33 -12.37 -14.76
N TYR A 8 20.12 -12.53 -13.71
CA TYR A 8 19.98 -11.70 -12.52
C TYR A 8 20.43 -10.27 -12.81
N ILE A 9 19.60 -9.28 -12.46
CA ILE A 9 19.83 -7.86 -12.73
C ILE A 9 19.83 -7.10 -11.38
N PRO A 10 21.01 -6.84 -10.80
CA PRO A 10 21.13 -6.17 -9.49
C PRO A 10 20.44 -4.81 -9.42
N ALA A 11 20.38 -4.10 -10.54
CA ALA A 11 19.72 -2.78 -10.64
C ALA A 11 18.24 -2.80 -10.24
N LEU A 12 17.54 -3.90 -10.49
CA LEU A 12 16.13 -4.02 -10.11
C LEU A 12 15.95 -4.19 -8.60
N ASP A 13 16.93 -4.78 -7.91
CA ASP A 13 16.93 -4.78 -6.44
C ASP A 13 17.22 -3.38 -5.91
N GLY A 14 18.10 -2.60 -6.56
CA GLY A 14 18.30 -1.18 -6.23
C GLY A 14 17.01 -0.35 -6.39
N LEU A 15 16.23 -0.60 -7.43
CA LEU A 15 14.93 0.07 -7.60
C LEU A 15 13.91 -0.34 -6.53
N ARG A 16 13.94 -1.61 -6.08
CA ARG A 16 13.16 -2.05 -4.91
C ARG A 16 13.58 -1.36 -3.62
N ALA A 17 14.89 -1.11 -3.46
CA ALA A 17 15.39 -0.36 -2.31
C ALA A 17 14.83 1.07 -2.31
N PHE A 18 14.86 1.75 -3.44
CA PHE A 18 14.24 3.06 -3.61
C PHE A 18 12.74 3.03 -3.26
N ALA A 19 11.99 2.08 -3.79
CA ALA A 19 10.56 1.94 -3.57
C ALA A 19 10.21 1.74 -2.09
N VAL A 20 10.92 0.83 -1.39
CA VAL A 20 10.63 0.56 0.02
C VAL A 20 11.01 1.74 0.92
N LEU A 21 12.08 2.47 0.60
CA LEU A 21 12.46 3.67 1.35
C LEU A 21 11.43 4.80 1.19
N ALA A 22 10.84 4.98 0.00
CA ALA A 22 9.75 5.93 -0.22
C ALA A 22 8.51 5.56 0.62
N VAL A 23 8.13 4.27 0.66
CA VAL A 23 7.02 3.79 1.49
C VAL A 23 7.29 4.01 2.98
N ILE A 24 8.51 3.74 3.45
CA ILE A 24 8.89 3.99 4.85
C ILE A 24 8.77 5.48 5.19
N ALA A 25 9.29 6.36 4.32
CA ALA A 25 9.23 7.80 4.55
C ALA A 25 7.77 8.29 4.63
N TYR A 26 6.89 7.77 3.78
CA TYR A 26 5.45 8.05 3.82
C TYR A 26 4.82 7.63 5.15
N HIS A 27 5.02 6.37 5.59
CA HIS A 27 4.42 5.87 6.83
C HIS A 27 5.05 6.43 8.12
N LEU A 28 6.22 7.06 8.02
CA LEU A 28 6.80 7.86 9.09
C LEU A 28 6.26 9.30 9.13
N GLY A 29 5.37 9.67 8.21
CA GLY A 29 4.83 11.03 8.14
C GLY A 29 5.87 12.10 7.76
N MET A 30 6.89 11.72 6.97
CA MET A 30 7.92 12.67 6.54
C MET A 30 7.34 13.71 5.59
N GLN A 31 7.31 14.98 6.00
CA GLN A 31 6.75 16.10 5.23
C GLN A 31 7.34 16.24 3.82
N TRP A 32 8.59 15.79 3.61
CA TRP A 32 9.25 15.84 2.31
C TRP A 32 8.89 14.65 1.38
N ALA A 33 8.06 13.71 1.82
CA ALA A 33 7.68 12.54 1.04
C ALA A 33 6.15 12.24 1.12
N PRO A 34 5.26 13.21 0.92
CA PRO A 34 3.82 12.99 0.98
C PRO A 34 3.33 12.00 -0.10
N GLY A 35 4.03 11.93 -1.24
CA GLY A 35 3.77 10.96 -2.31
C GLY A 35 4.53 9.64 -2.18
N GLY A 36 5.14 9.33 -1.04
CA GLY A 36 5.90 8.09 -0.85
C GLY A 36 5.08 6.81 -1.02
N LEU A 37 3.76 6.90 -0.93
CA LEU A 37 2.80 5.84 -1.30
C LEU A 37 3.01 5.32 -2.73
N LEU A 38 3.57 6.13 -3.65
CA LEU A 38 3.94 5.74 -5.02
C LEU A 38 5.05 4.67 -5.07
N GLY A 39 5.76 4.44 -3.98
CA GLY A 39 6.67 3.29 -3.87
C GLY A 39 5.97 1.95 -4.11
N VAL A 40 4.69 1.82 -3.71
CA VAL A 40 3.86 0.64 -4.04
C VAL A 40 3.64 0.51 -5.54
N THR A 41 3.40 1.61 -6.24
CA THR A 41 3.28 1.64 -7.72
C THR A 41 4.56 1.15 -8.39
N VAL A 42 5.73 1.55 -7.87
CA VAL A 42 7.03 1.04 -8.36
C VAL A 42 7.14 -0.47 -8.17
N PHE A 43 6.71 -1.01 -7.03
CA PHE A 43 6.67 -2.46 -6.80
C PHE A 43 5.74 -3.18 -7.77
N PHE A 44 4.56 -2.63 -8.04
CA PHE A 44 3.60 -3.23 -8.98
C PHE A 44 4.18 -3.33 -10.40
N VAL A 45 4.77 -2.25 -10.92
CA VAL A 45 5.40 -2.28 -12.25
C VAL A 45 6.57 -3.26 -12.30
N LEU A 46 7.42 -3.28 -11.26
CA LEU A 46 8.51 -4.25 -11.14
C LEU A 46 8.00 -5.69 -11.11
N SER A 47 6.95 -5.97 -10.35
CA SER A 47 6.35 -7.30 -10.24
C SER A 47 5.76 -7.75 -11.56
N GLY A 48 5.01 -6.89 -12.23
CA GLY A 48 4.48 -7.16 -13.57
C GLY A 48 5.57 -7.50 -14.57
N TYR A 49 6.63 -6.70 -14.60
CA TYR A 49 7.78 -6.91 -15.48
C TYR A 49 8.53 -8.22 -15.21
N LEU A 50 8.88 -8.46 -13.94
CA LEU A 50 9.66 -9.63 -13.56
C LEU A 50 8.92 -10.95 -13.76
N ILE A 51 7.64 -11.01 -13.34
CA ILE A 51 6.84 -12.21 -13.47
C ILE A 51 6.59 -12.53 -14.93
N THR A 52 6.19 -11.55 -15.72
CA THR A 52 5.96 -11.74 -17.15
C THR A 52 7.25 -12.17 -17.87
N SER A 53 8.40 -11.54 -17.55
CA SER A 53 9.68 -11.93 -18.11
C SER A 53 10.04 -13.39 -17.79
N LEU A 54 9.79 -13.87 -16.56
CA LEU A 54 10.03 -15.25 -16.16
C LEU A 54 9.12 -16.23 -16.93
N LEU A 55 7.85 -15.90 -17.07
CA LEU A 55 6.88 -16.74 -17.78
C LEU A 55 7.17 -16.80 -19.27
N LEU A 56 7.58 -15.69 -19.88
CA LEU A 56 7.98 -15.65 -21.29
C LEU A 56 9.25 -16.48 -21.55
N ILE A 57 10.24 -16.45 -20.65
CA ILE A 57 11.43 -17.30 -20.75
C ILE A 57 11.07 -18.78 -20.60
N GLU A 58 10.18 -19.13 -19.67
CA GLU A 58 9.71 -20.50 -19.49
C GLU A 58 8.98 -20.96 -20.74
N TRP A 59 8.07 -20.15 -21.29
CA TRP A 59 7.38 -20.40 -22.53
C TRP A 59 8.35 -20.65 -23.70
N ASP A 60 9.37 -19.78 -23.87
CA ASP A 60 10.35 -19.92 -24.95
C ASP A 60 11.22 -21.18 -24.86
N ASN A 61 11.48 -21.65 -23.64
CA ASN A 61 12.35 -22.81 -23.41
C ASN A 61 11.59 -24.15 -23.43
N THR A 62 10.31 -24.17 -23.04
CA THR A 62 9.56 -25.41 -22.75
C THR A 62 8.24 -25.52 -23.54
N GLU A 63 7.91 -24.51 -24.33
CA GLU A 63 6.64 -24.41 -25.08
C GLU A 63 5.40 -24.58 -24.17
N THR A 64 5.55 -24.32 -22.87
CA THR A 64 4.48 -24.39 -21.89
C THR A 64 4.82 -23.56 -20.65
N ILE A 65 3.87 -23.45 -19.71
CA ILE A 65 4.05 -22.84 -18.39
C ILE A 65 3.62 -23.86 -17.33
N ASN A 66 4.53 -24.21 -16.42
CA ASN A 66 4.26 -25.13 -15.32
C ASN A 66 3.65 -24.36 -14.14
N LEU A 67 2.30 -24.19 -14.15
CA LEU A 67 1.56 -23.47 -13.12
C LEU A 67 1.81 -24.00 -11.70
N PRO A 68 1.70 -25.32 -11.41
CA PRO A 68 1.92 -25.83 -10.06
C PRO A 68 3.32 -25.50 -9.53
N GLN A 69 4.35 -25.63 -10.37
CA GLN A 69 5.70 -25.31 -9.96
C GLN A 69 5.92 -23.79 -9.80
N PHE A 70 5.28 -22.99 -10.63
CA PHE A 70 5.31 -21.54 -10.50
C PHE A 70 4.70 -21.10 -9.16
N TRP A 71 3.49 -21.54 -8.85
CA TRP A 71 2.81 -21.18 -7.60
C TRP A 71 3.54 -21.71 -6.36
N LEU A 72 4.05 -22.95 -6.41
CA LEU A 72 4.83 -23.51 -5.31
C LEU A 72 6.08 -22.65 -5.01
N ARG A 73 6.76 -22.14 -6.05
CA ARG A 73 7.90 -21.22 -5.86
C ARG A 73 7.46 -19.91 -5.20
N ARG A 74 6.26 -19.38 -5.50
CA ARG A 74 5.71 -18.16 -4.88
C ARG A 74 5.32 -18.40 -3.44
N VAL A 75 4.53 -19.42 -3.17
CA VAL A 75 4.13 -19.82 -1.80
C VAL A 75 5.37 -19.99 -0.91
N ARG A 76 6.38 -20.72 -1.35
CA ARG A 76 7.63 -20.90 -0.59
C ARG A 76 8.40 -19.60 -0.34
N ARG A 77 8.22 -18.62 -1.18
CA ARG A 77 8.87 -17.31 -1.05
C ARG A 77 8.13 -16.37 -0.10
N LEU A 78 6.80 -16.38 -0.10
CA LEU A 78 5.97 -15.32 0.48
C LEU A 78 5.31 -15.77 1.79
N MET A 79 4.67 -16.94 1.80
CA MET A 79 3.92 -17.43 2.98
C MET A 79 4.73 -17.54 4.27
N PRO A 80 6.00 -17.99 4.27
CA PRO A 80 6.73 -18.06 5.52
C PRO A 80 6.92 -16.71 6.22
N ALA A 81 7.15 -15.65 5.45
CA ALA A 81 7.29 -14.31 6.01
C ALA A 81 5.93 -13.74 6.47
N ILE A 82 4.86 -13.98 5.71
CA ILE A 82 3.49 -13.58 6.08
C ILE A 82 3.09 -14.23 7.41
N VAL A 83 3.25 -15.54 7.54
CA VAL A 83 2.91 -16.24 8.79
C VAL A 83 3.76 -15.74 9.96
N LEU A 84 5.06 -15.55 9.73
CA LEU A 84 5.96 -15.02 10.76
C LEU A 84 5.49 -13.64 11.24
N ILE A 85 5.21 -12.72 10.33
CA ILE A 85 4.81 -11.36 10.69
C ILE A 85 3.47 -11.36 11.42
N ILE A 86 2.48 -12.13 10.97
CA ILE A 86 1.17 -12.22 11.64
C ILE A 86 1.34 -12.74 13.07
N VAL A 87 2.09 -13.82 13.27
CA VAL A 87 2.30 -14.42 14.60
C VAL A 87 3.09 -13.46 15.50
N CYS A 88 4.17 -12.86 15.01
CA CYS A 88 4.96 -11.92 15.81
C CYS A 88 4.15 -10.65 16.12
N THR A 89 3.41 -10.10 15.17
CA THR A 89 2.56 -8.93 15.41
C THR A 89 1.45 -9.24 16.40
N ALA A 90 0.80 -10.40 16.30
CA ALA A 90 -0.22 -10.83 17.26
C ALA A 90 0.36 -10.94 18.68
N ALA A 91 1.56 -11.54 18.82
CA ALA A 91 2.23 -11.64 20.11
C ALA A 91 2.60 -10.25 20.69
N LEU A 92 3.14 -9.37 19.85
CA LEU A 92 3.49 -8.01 20.27
C LEU A 92 2.25 -7.20 20.65
N CYS A 93 1.17 -7.28 19.86
CA CYS A 93 -0.10 -6.63 20.17
C CYS A 93 -0.72 -7.18 21.47
N ALA A 94 -0.63 -8.49 21.71
CA ALA A 94 -1.12 -9.10 22.94
C ALA A 94 -0.35 -8.63 24.18
N LEU A 95 0.92 -8.26 24.05
CA LEU A 95 1.75 -7.78 25.14
C LEU A 95 1.66 -6.26 25.37
N PHE A 96 1.51 -5.48 24.30
CA PHE A 96 1.70 -4.03 24.35
C PHE A 96 0.44 -3.22 23.97
N ASP A 97 -0.46 -3.75 23.12
CA ASP A 97 -1.63 -3.00 22.66
C ASP A 97 -2.77 -3.90 22.20
N HIS A 98 -3.71 -4.13 23.10
CA HIS A 98 -4.86 -5.00 22.86
C HIS A 98 -5.83 -4.43 21.81
N SER A 99 -5.86 -3.11 21.60
CA SER A 99 -6.73 -2.50 20.60
C SER A 99 -6.28 -2.84 19.18
N LEU A 100 -4.98 -2.91 18.96
CA LEU A 100 -4.40 -3.38 17.69
C LEU A 100 -4.63 -4.88 17.46
N LEU A 101 -4.64 -5.67 18.55
CA LEU A 101 -4.86 -7.11 18.45
C LEU A 101 -6.26 -7.46 17.95
N THR A 102 -7.28 -6.70 18.37
CA THR A 102 -8.66 -6.95 17.93
C THR A 102 -8.79 -6.71 16.42
N LYS A 103 -8.26 -5.61 15.91
CA LYS A 103 -8.25 -5.33 14.45
C LYS A 103 -7.43 -6.35 13.66
N LEU A 104 -6.27 -6.76 14.19
CA LEU A 104 -5.45 -7.80 13.55
C LEU A 104 -6.19 -9.13 13.44
N ARG A 105 -7.01 -9.50 14.45
CA ARG A 105 -7.77 -10.75 14.46
C ARG A 105 -8.71 -10.85 13.27
N ASP A 106 -9.39 -9.77 12.93
CA ASP A 106 -10.36 -9.75 11.85
C ASP A 106 -9.64 -9.79 10.48
N ASP A 107 -8.51 -9.10 10.37
CA ASP A 107 -7.76 -8.95 9.12
C ASP A 107 -6.84 -10.13 8.79
N MET A 108 -6.41 -10.92 9.79
CA MET A 108 -5.40 -11.96 9.57
C MET A 108 -5.83 -13.03 8.55
N TRP A 109 -7.13 -13.35 8.50
CA TRP A 109 -7.67 -14.30 7.53
C TRP A 109 -7.67 -13.74 6.12
N ALA A 110 -8.05 -12.47 5.98
CA ALA A 110 -8.00 -11.79 4.69
C ALA A 110 -6.55 -11.68 4.17
N ALA A 111 -5.58 -11.46 5.09
CA ALA A 111 -4.15 -11.43 4.76
C ALA A 111 -3.62 -12.80 4.31
N LEU A 112 -4.00 -13.89 4.99
CA LEU A 112 -3.60 -15.26 4.62
C LEU A 112 -4.22 -15.72 3.31
N LEU A 113 -5.43 -15.24 2.98
CA LEU A 113 -6.16 -15.60 1.76
C LEU A 113 -5.91 -14.62 0.60
N TRP A 114 -5.07 -13.61 0.78
CA TRP A 114 -4.71 -12.59 -0.22
C TRP A 114 -5.90 -11.78 -0.76
N VAL A 115 -6.84 -11.46 0.14
CA VAL A 115 -8.05 -10.68 -0.19
C VAL A 115 -8.22 -9.42 0.67
N THR A 116 -7.17 -8.98 1.36
CA THR A 116 -7.20 -7.85 2.29
C THR A 116 -7.72 -6.57 1.65
N ASN A 117 -7.38 -6.32 0.39
CA ASN A 117 -7.83 -5.14 -0.34
C ASN A 117 -9.36 -5.13 -0.53
N TRP A 118 -9.96 -6.26 -0.93
CA TRP A 118 -11.41 -6.40 -1.03
C TRP A 118 -12.08 -6.42 0.34
N TRP A 119 -11.43 -7.02 1.34
CA TRP A 119 -11.89 -7.02 2.72
C TRP A 119 -12.07 -5.58 3.24
N TYR A 120 -11.09 -4.69 3.01
CA TYR A 120 -11.20 -3.29 3.40
C TYR A 120 -12.25 -2.52 2.60
N ILE A 121 -12.38 -2.78 1.30
CA ILE A 121 -13.45 -2.19 0.48
C ILE A 121 -14.84 -2.58 1.01
N PHE A 122 -15.05 -3.85 1.35
CA PHE A 122 -16.35 -4.32 1.87
C PHE A 122 -16.66 -3.84 3.29
N GLN A 123 -15.65 -3.43 4.04
CA GLN A 123 -15.83 -2.83 5.37
C GLN A 123 -15.88 -1.31 5.32
N ASP A 124 -15.78 -0.72 4.15
CA ASP A 124 -15.66 0.74 3.97
C ASP A 124 -14.52 1.34 4.81
N ALA A 125 -13.41 0.60 4.91
CA ALA A 125 -12.27 0.98 5.72
C ALA A 125 -11.36 1.91 4.93
N SER A 126 -11.19 3.14 5.41
CA SER A 126 -10.27 4.10 4.83
C SER A 126 -8.81 3.66 4.99
N TYR A 127 -8.00 3.92 3.95
CA TYR A 127 -6.54 3.83 4.03
C TYR A 127 -5.93 5.11 4.58
N PHE A 128 -6.55 6.25 4.27
CA PHE A 128 -6.00 7.58 4.53
C PHE A 128 -6.48 8.13 5.87
N ASP A 129 -7.72 7.80 6.25
CA ASP A 129 -8.32 8.23 7.50
C ASP A 129 -8.91 7.01 8.24
N ALA A 130 -8.19 6.55 9.25
CA ALA A 130 -8.69 5.51 10.12
C ALA A 130 -9.28 6.13 11.37
N LEU A 131 -10.59 6.04 11.56
CA LEU A 131 -11.24 6.31 12.85
C LEU A 131 -10.63 5.42 13.93
N GLY A 132 -9.75 5.99 14.73
CA GLY A 132 -8.92 5.31 15.72
C GLY A 132 -7.67 4.67 15.12
N ALA A 133 -7.07 3.69 15.82
CA ALA A 133 -5.85 3.04 15.35
C ALA A 133 -6.11 2.18 14.12
N PRO A 134 -5.35 2.36 13.03
CA PRO A 134 -5.44 1.49 11.87
C PRO A 134 -5.04 0.05 12.22
N SER A 135 -5.47 -0.91 11.39
CA SER A 135 -5.04 -2.30 11.55
C SER A 135 -3.54 -2.45 11.33
N PRO A 136 -2.83 -3.26 12.14
CA PRO A 136 -1.41 -3.55 11.89
C PRO A 136 -1.14 -4.23 10.53
N LEU A 137 -2.17 -4.75 9.87
CA LEU A 137 -2.08 -5.41 8.58
C LEU A 137 -2.60 -4.56 7.41
N THR A 138 -2.94 -3.28 7.63
CA THR A 138 -3.49 -2.41 6.57
C THR A 138 -2.65 -2.47 5.29
N HIS A 139 -1.34 -2.39 5.39
CA HIS A 139 -0.43 -2.42 4.24
C HIS A 139 -0.47 -3.72 3.41
N PHE A 140 -1.12 -4.79 3.88
CA PHE A 140 -1.29 -6.05 3.13
C PHE A 140 -2.21 -5.94 1.92
N TRP A 141 -2.99 -4.86 1.80
CA TRP A 141 -3.83 -4.63 0.65
C TRP A 141 -3.06 -4.70 -0.69
N SER A 142 -1.87 -4.14 -0.71
CA SER A 142 -1.04 -4.12 -1.93
C SER A 142 -0.47 -5.50 -2.26
N LEU A 143 -0.09 -6.28 -1.24
CA LEU A 143 0.35 -7.66 -1.41
C LEU A 143 -0.79 -8.54 -1.96
N ALA A 144 -2.02 -8.30 -1.49
CA ALA A 144 -3.19 -9.03 -2.01
C ALA A 144 -3.35 -8.82 -3.53
N ILE A 145 -3.23 -7.59 -4.01
CA ILE A 145 -3.29 -7.28 -5.46
C ILE A 145 -2.16 -7.99 -6.22
N GLU A 146 -0.93 -7.97 -5.70
CA GLU A 146 0.20 -8.69 -6.33
C GLU A 146 -0.05 -10.19 -6.41
N GLU A 147 -0.54 -10.81 -5.32
CA GLU A 147 -0.77 -12.27 -5.29
C GLU A 147 -1.94 -12.68 -6.19
N GLN A 148 -3.00 -11.86 -6.27
CA GLN A 148 -4.08 -12.05 -7.23
C GLN A 148 -3.54 -12.00 -8.67
N PHE A 149 -2.65 -11.08 -8.97
CA PHE A 149 -1.98 -11.04 -10.26
C PHE A 149 -1.11 -12.30 -10.49
N TYR A 150 -0.37 -12.78 -9.49
CA TYR A 150 0.42 -14.01 -9.60
C TYR A 150 -0.43 -15.27 -9.75
N LEU A 151 -1.67 -15.24 -9.28
CA LEU A 151 -2.61 -16.33 -9.46
C LEU A 151 -3.18 -16.34 -10.89
N VAL A 152 -3.64 -15.19 -11.37
CA VAL A 152 -4.41 -15.08 -12.63
C VAL A 152 -3.50 -14.98 -13.86
N TRP A 153 -2.44 -14.16 -13.81
CA TRP A 153 -1.63 -13.82 -14.97
C TRP A 153 -0.95 -15.02 -15.65
N PRO A 154 -0.35 -15.98 -14.93
CA PRO A 154 0.23 -17.16 -15.56
C PRO A 154 -0.80 -18.04 -16.29
N VAL A 155 -2.03 -18.08 -15.76
CA VAL A 155 -3.15 -18.81 -16.40
C VAL A 155 -3.53 -18.13 -17.73
N VAL A 156 -3.66 -16.81 -17.72
CA VAL A 156 -3.96 -16.00 -18.92
C VAL A 156 -2.91 -16.25 -20.00
N LEU A 157 -1.62 -16.22 -19.65
CA LEU A 157 -0.54 -16.48 -20.60
C LEU A 157 -0.53 -17.92 -21.11
N LEU A 158 -0.79 -18.90 -20.23
CA LEU A 158 -0.88 -20.31 -20.63
C LEU A 158 -2.04 -20.57 -21.59
N VAL A 159 -3.22 -20.00 -21.29
CA VAL A 159 -4.40 -20.11 -22.17
C VAL A 159 -4.13 -19.46 -23.52
N ALA A 160 -3.57 -18.24 -23.52
CA ALA A 160 -3.22 -17.54 -24.75
C ALA A 160 -2.22 -18.34 -25.60
N HIS A 161 -1.24 -18.99 -24.95
CA HIS A 161 -0.31 -19.89 -25.64
C HIS A 161 -1.01 -21.08 -26.26
N LYS A 162 -1.82 -21.82 -25.47
CA LYS A 162 -2.52 -23.03 -25.94
C LYS A 162 -3.54 -22.76 -27.06
N THR A 163 -4.15 -21.58 -27.06
CA THR A 163 -5.10 -21.14 -28.09
C THR A 163 -4.43 -20.50 -29.29
N GLY A 164 -3.11 -20.46 -29.35
CA GLY A 164 -2.35 -19.93 -30.49
C GLY A 164 -2.42 -18.41 -30.66
N VAL A 165 -2.78 -17.66 -29.59
CA VAL A 165 -2.81 -16.20 -29.62
C VAL A 165 -1.39 -15.65 -29.83
N LYS A 166 -1.23 -14.79 -30.83
CA LYS A 166 0.07 -14.18 -31.16
C LYS A 166 0.55 -13.29 -30.01
N ARG A 167 1.87 -13.28 -29.78
CA ARG A 167 2.49 -12.40 -28.75
C ARG A 167 2.19 -10.92 -28.96
N THR A 168 2.10 -10.48 -30.21
CA THR A 168 1.71 -9.11 -30.54
C THR A 168 0.28 -8.79 -30.12
N THR A 169 -0.64 -9.74 -30.24
CA THR A 169 -2.03 -9.62 -29.76
C THR A 169 -2.05 -9.56 -28.24
N MET A 170 -1.33 -10.46 -27.55
CA MET A 170 -1.22 -10.42 -26.08
C MET A 170 -0.63 -9.11 -25.57
N ARG A 171 0.46 -8.65 -26.17
CA ARG A 171 1.07 -7.35 -25.84
C ARG A 171 0.06 -6.22 -25.95
N ASN A 172 -0.66 -6.14 -27.08
CA ASN A 172 -1.62 -5.06 -27.31
C ASN A 172 -2.82 -5.17 -26.37
N ALA A 173 -3.35 -6.38 -26.14
CA ALA A 173 -4.43 -6.63 -25.18
C ALA A 173 -4.01 -6.23 -23.76
N THR A 174 -2.79 -6.57 -23.33
CA THR A 174 -2.26 -6.16 -22.03
C THR A 174 -2.25 -4.64 -21.87
N LEU A 175 -1.82 -3.90 -22.88
CA LEU A 175 -1.83 -2.43 -22.87
C LEU A 175 -3.26 -1.88 -22.83
N ILE A 176 -4.17 -2.43 -23.63
CA ILE A 176 -5.58 -1.99 -23.66
C ILE A 176 -6.21 -2.19 -22.27
N VAL A 177 -6.05 -3.38 -21.66
CA VAL A 177 -6.59 -3.66 -20.33
C VAL A 177 -5.95 -2.74 -19.28
N ALA A 178 -4.65 -2.44 -19.38
CA ALA A 178 -4.00 -1.46 -18.50
C ALA A 178 -4.63 -0.07 -18.64
N LEU A 179 -4.87 0.40 -19.86
CA LEU A 179 -5.49 1.71 -20.09
C LEU A 179 -6.94 1.74 -19.61
N LEU A 180 -7.70 0.65 -19.78
CA LEU A 180 -9.07 0.54 -19.24
C LEU A 180 -9.09 0.58 -17.71
N SER A 181 -8.19 -0.13 -17.03
CA SER A 181 -8.04 -0.10 -15.58
C SER A 181 -7.68 1.32 -15.07
N ALA A 182 -6.78 2.02 -15.77
CA ALA A 182 -6.42 3.39 -15.43
C ALA A 182 -7.58 4.38 -15.67
N LEU A 183 -8.34 4.19 -16.74
CA LEU A 183 -9.55 4.97 -17.04
C LEU A 183 -10.62 4.71 -15.98
N GLU A 184 -10.81 3.47 -15.57
CA GLU A 184 -11.74 3.08 -14.51
C GLU A 184 -11.41 3.80 -13.20
N MET A 185 -10.13 3.83 -12.79
CA MET A 185 -9.69 4.61 -11.63
C MET A 185 -10.11 6.08 -11.76
N ALA A 186 -9.83 6.70 -12.90
CA ALA A 186 -10.11 8.11 -13.11
C ALA A 186 -11.62 8.45 -13.13
N LEU A 187 -12.45 7.51 -13.60
CA LEU A 187 -13.91 7.67 -13.67
C LEU A 187 -14.61 7.39 -12.34
N LEU A 188 -14.10 6.40 -11.56
CA LEU A 188 -14.67 6.06 -10.25
C LEU A 188 -14.20 7.00 -9.14
N TYR A 189 -13.12 7.75 -9.36
CA TYR A 189 -12.62 8.69 -8.38
C TYR A 189 -13.56 9.88 -8.24
N ASN A 190 -14.09 10.07 -7.03
CA ASN A 190 -14.82 11.27 -6.64
C ASN A 190 -13.92 12.10 -5.69
N PRO A 191 -13.64 13.37 -6.00
CA PRO A 191 -12.81 14.21 -5.13
C PRO A 191 -13.48 14.56 -3.79
N LEU A 192 -14.79 14.38 -3.64
CA LEU A 192 -15.54 14.66 -2.41
C LEU A 192 -15.58 13.45 -1.47
N ASP A 193 -15.19 12.26 -1.96
CA ASP A 193 -15.21 11.00 -1.21
C ASP A 193 -13.81 10.53 -0.86
N ASP A 194 -13.74 9.60 0.10
CA ASP A 194 -12.50 8.87 0.42
C ASP A 194 -11.97 8.10 -0.80
N PRO A 195 -10.70 8.32 -1.19
CA PRO A 195 -10.15 7.66 -2.37
C PRO A 195 -9.79 6.18 -2.16
N SER A 196 -10.04 5.62 -0.98
CA SER A 196 -9.60 4.25 -0.63
C SER A 196 -10.19 3.19 -1.54
N ARG A 197 -11.44 3.33 -2.01
CA ARG A 197 -12.04 2.39 -2.97
C ARG A 197 -11.19 2.24 -4.24
N VAL A 198 -10.80 3.35 -4.84
CA VAL A 198 -9.99 3.35 -6.07
C VAL A 198 -8.52 3.04 -5.80
N TYR A 199 -8.05 3.27 -4.57
CA TYR A 199 -6.70 2.96 -4.14
C TYR A 199 -6.51 1.48 -3.81
N TYR A 200 -7.50 0.82 -3.20
CA TYR A 200 -7.48 -0.60 -2.85
C TYR A 200 -7.91 -1.53 -3.98
N GLY A 201 -8.69 -1.06 -4.95
CA GLY A 201 -9.30 -1.89 -5.98
C GLY A 201 -8.27 -2.60 -6.87
N THR A 202 -8.38 -3.91 -7.03
CA THR A 202 -7.55 -4.65 -8.00
C THR A 202 -7.85 -4.18 -9.42
N ASP A 203 -9.11 -3.93 -9.73
CA ASP A 203 -9.62 -3.38 -10.98
C ASP A 203 -8.95 -2.05 -11.35
N THR A 204 -8.95 -1.11 -10.42
CA THR A 204 -8.41 0.24 -10.59
C THR A 204 -6.88 0.32 -10.46
N ARG A 205 -6.21 -0.70 -9.90
CA ARG A 205 -4.75 -0.72 -9.69
C ARG A 205 -3.99 -1.67 -10.59
N ALA A 206 -4.69 -2.60 -11.28
CA ALA A 206 -4.05 -3.60 -12.14
C ALA A 206 -3.20 -2.98 -13.25
N PHE A 207 -3.50 -1.77 -13.70
CA PHE A 207 -2.74 -1.12 -14.76
C PHE A 207 -1.25 -0.99 -14.45
N SER A 208 -0.85 -0.77 -13.19
CA SER A 208 0.56 -0.66 -12.82
C SER A 208 1.30 -1.99 -13.05
N LEU A 209 0.70 -3.12 -12.66
CA LEU A 209 1.22 -4.45 -12.92
C LEU A 209 1.23 -4.76 -14.43
N LEU A 210 0.16 -4.41 -15.14
CA LEU A 210 0.00 -4.65 -16.57
C LEU A 210 0.95 -3.80 -17.43
N ILE A 211 1.28 -2.57 -17.03
CA ILE A 211 2.33 -1.75 -17.67
C ILE A 211 3.68 -2.45 -17.55
N GLY A 212 4.01 -2.99 -16.37
CA GLY A 212 5.20 -3.81 -16.19
C GLY A 212 5.19 -5.07 -17.05
N ALA A 213 4.05 -5.77 -17.11
CA ALA A 213 3.87 -6.93 -17.98
C ALA A 213 4.01 -6.57 -19.46
N TRP A 214 3.42 -5.47 -19.90
CA TRP A 214 3.56 -4.95 -21.26
C TRP A 214 5.02 -4.63 -21.59
N LEU A 215 5.76 -4.00 -20.67
CA LEU A 215 7.18 -3.72 -20.86
C LEU A 215 7.97 -5.01 -21.08
N ALA A 216 7.64 -6.11 -20.40
CA ALA A 216 8.32 -7.39 -20.62
C ALA A 216 8.13 -7.96 -22.03
N PHE A 217 7.01 -7.67 -22.71
CA PHE A 217 6.82 -8.03 -24.11
C PHE A 217 7.62 -7.18 -25.09
N VAL A 218 7.75 -5.87 -24.81
CA VAL A 218 8.44 -4.94 -25.73
C VAL A 218 9.93 -4.81 -25.44
N TRP A 219 10.36 -5.04 -24.21
CA TRP A 219 11.74 -4.85 -23.75
C TRP A 219 12.22 -6.05 -22.89
N PRO A 220 12.31 -7.24 -23.47
CA PRO A 220 12.67 -8.46 -22.74
C PRO A 220 14.16 -8.46 -22.36
N SER A 221 14.46 -8.43 -21.06
CA SER A 221 15.84 -8.32 -20.54
C SER A 221 16.77 -9.45 -20.96
N HIS A 222 16.26 -10.65 -21.21
CA HIS A 222 17.03 -11.81 -21.65
C HIS A 222 17.58 -11.65 -23.08
N MET A 223 16.85 -10.94 -23.96
CA MET A 223 17.32 -10.64 -25.31
C MET A 223 18.42 -9.58 -25.31
N LEU A 224 18.32 -8.58 -24.42
CA LEU A 224 19.33 -7.53 -24.29
C LEU A 224 20.69 -8.05 -23.81
N GLY A 225 20.71 -9.13 -23.02
CA GLY A 225 21.93 -9.78 -22.53
C GLY A 225 22.60 -10.72 -23.54
N ALA A 226 21.86 -11.22 -24.53
CA ALA A 226 22.36 -12.13 -25.56
C ALA A 226 23.20 -11.41 -26.63
N GLN A 227 22.98 -10.13 -26.85
CA GLN A 227 23.81 -9.29 -27.72
C GLN A 227 25.12 -8.93 -27.00
N LYS A 228 26.07 -9.88 -26.99
CA LYS A 228 27.38 -9.77 -26.35
C LYS A 228 28.29 -8.63 -26.87
N SER A 229 27.84 -7.79 -27.79
CA SER A 229 28.65 -6.81 -28.45
C SER A 229 27.94 -5.55 -28.96
N VAL A 230 26.78 -5.17 -28.39
CA VAL A 230 26.29 -3.81 -28.68
C VAL A 230 27.13 -2.83 -27.86
N HIS A 231 28.32 -2.50 -28.37
CA HIS A 231 29.02 -1.31 -27.96
C HIS A 231 28.17 -0.12 -28.40
N LEU A 232 27.23 0.30 -27.52
CA LEU A 232 26.56 1.58 -27.74
C LEU A 232 27.63 2.67 -27.84
N THR A 233 27.49 3.54 -28.82
CA THR A 233 28.32 4.74 -28.84
C THR A 233 28.10 5.51 -27.52
N LYS A 234 29.13 6.25 -27.09
CA LYS A 234 29.05 7.08 -25.88
C LYS A 234 27.81 7.99 -25.91
N GLN A 235 27.45 8.49 -27.09
CA GLN A 235 26.30 9.37 -27.30
C GLN A 235 24.98 8.63 -27.03
N VAL A 236 24.77 7.44 -27.61
CA VAL A 236 23.53 6.65 -27.40
C VAL A 236 23.38 6.22 -25.95
N ARG A 237 24.48 5.82 -25.28
CA ARG A 237 24.47 5.52 -23.86
C ARG A 237 24.09 6.73 -23.02
N ASN A 238 24.64 7.91 -23.30
CA ASN A 238 24.31 9.12 -22.56
C ASN A 238 22.85 9.52 -22.73
N VAL A 239 22.26 9.35 -23.91
CA VAL A 239 20.83 9.56 -24.16
C VAL A 239 20.01 8.55 -23.34
N LEU A 240 20.38 7.27 -23.35
CA LEU A 240 19.70 6.23 -22.58
C LEU A 240 19.69 6.57 -21.08
N ASP A 241 20.86 6.85 -20.51
CA ASP A 241 20.98 7.21 -19.09
C ASP A 241 20.30 8.54 -18.79
N GLY A 242 20.35 9.52 -19.69
CA GLY A 242 19.65 10.80 -19.57
C GLY A 242 18.14 10.63 -19.46
N VAL A 243 17.55 9.81 -20.32
CA VAL A 243 16.11 9.47 -20.26
C VAL A 243 15.75 8.79 -18.92
N GLY A 244 16.58 7.84 -18.47
CA GLY A 244 16.37 7.18 -17.18
C GLY A 244 16.49 8.11 -15.99
N ILE A 245 17.45 9.04 -16.01
CA ILE A 245 17.63 10.04 -14.94
C ILE A 245 16.44 11.01 -14.91
N VAL A 246 16.01 11.52 -16.05
CA VAL A 246 14.84 12.41 -16.13
C VAL A 246 13.59 11.71 -15.60
N ALA A 247 13.36 10.45 -15.98
CA ALA A 247 12.22 9.68 -15.48
C ALA A 247 12.31 9.43 -13.96
N LEU A 248 13.52 9.15 -13.44
CA LEU A 248 13.73 8.95 -12.00
C LEU A 248 13.54 10.27 -11.22
N VAL A 249 14.04 11.39 -11.73
CA VAL A 249 13.86 12.71 -11.12
C VAL A 249 12.39 13.13 -11.14
N ALA A 250 11.67 12.87 -12.23
CA ALA A 250 10.24 13.12 -12.31
C ALA A 250 9.46 12.25 -11.28
N LEU A 251 9.83 10.97 -11.13
CA LEU A 251 9.24 10.09 -10.12
C LEU A 251 9.53 10.57 -8.69
N LEU A 252 10.77 11.04 -8.43
CA LEU A 252 11.12 11.69 -7.16
C LEU A 252 10.30 12.96 -6.94
N GLY A 253 10.09 13.77 -7.98
CA GLY A 253 9.22 14.94 -7.92
C GLY A 253 7.79 14.59 -7.51
N LEU A 254 7.22 13.52 -8.06
CA LEU A 254 5.89 13.04 -7.62
C LEU A 254 5.89 12.62 -6.14
N ILE A 255 6.95 11.98 -5.66
CA ILE A 255 7.06 11.57 -4.24
C ILE A 255 7.15 12.79 -3.31
N VAL A 256 7.80 13.87 -3.74
CA VAL A 256 8.01 15.06 -2.91
C VAL A 256 6.84 16.05 -2.94
N PHE A 257 6.11 16.15 -4.06
CA PHE A 257 5.15 17.24 -4.27
C PHE A 257 3.69 16.78 -4.37
N VAL A 258 3.40 15.47 -4.48
CA VAL A 258 2.04 14.98 -4.64
C VAL A 258 1.62 14.22 -3.38
N ASP A 259 0.55 14.65 -2.75
CA ASP A 259 0.01 13.97 -1.59
C ASP A 259 -1.04 12.91 -1.96
N GLY A 260 -1.42 12.09 -0.95
CA GLY A 260 -2.34 10.96 -1.13
C GLY A 260 -3.78 11.35 -1.48
N PHE A 261 -4.20 12.58 -1.18
CA PHE A 261 -5.55 13.08 -1.46
C PHE A 261 -5.65 13.86 -2.76
N SER A 262 -4.51 14.20 -3.38
CA SER A 262 -4.49 15.00 -4.60
C SER A 262 -5.32 14.37 -5.72
N PRO A 263 -6.33 15.09 -6.29
CA PRO A 263 -7.11 14.63 -7.42
C PRO A 263 -6.26 14.25 -8.64
N PHE A 264 -5.14 14.94 -8.84
CA PHE A 264 -4.17 14.62 -9.87
C PHE A 264 -3.69 13.17 -9.76
N LEU A 265 -3.50 12.68 -8.53
CA LEU A 265 -2.96 11.33 -8.29
C LEU A 265 -3.85 10.27 -8.94
N TYR A 266 -5.17 10.34 -8.75
CA TYR A 266 -6.14 9.36 -9.24
C TYR A 266 -6.57 9.60 -10.70
N ARG A 267 -6.52 10.83 -11.18
CA ARG A 267 -6.87 11.19 -12.55
C ARG A 267 -5.71 11.08 -13.55
N GLY A 268 -4.61 10.41 -13.15
CA GLY A 268 -3.49 10.14 -14.05
C GLY A 268 -2.12 10.13 -13.39
N GLY A 269 -1.96 10.65 -12.18
CA GLY A 269 -0.68 10.70 -11.47
C GLY A 269 -0.08 9.32 -11.21
N ILE A 270 -0.88 8.33 -10.78
CA ILE A 270 -0.43 6.95 -10.59
C ILE A 270 -0.08 6.30 -11.94
N LEU A 271 -0.82 6.59 -13.02
CA LEU A 271 -0.49 6.14 -14.36
C LEU A 271 0.85 6.71 -14.82
N LEU A 272 1.06 8.02 -14.63
CA LEU A 272 2.32 8.68 -14.93
C LEU A 272 3.48 8.06 -14.15
N ALA A 273 3.32 7.83 -12.84
CA ALA A 273 4.31 7.15 -12.01
C ALA A 273 4.62 5.73 -12.52
N SER A 274 3.60 4.99 -12.99
CA SER A 274 3.77 3.67 -13.59
C SER A 274 4.57 3.71 -14.89
N VAL A 275 4.28 4.68 -15.76
CA VAL A 275 5.02 4.88 -17.02
C VAL A 275 6.47 5.30 -16.75
N LEU A 276 6.69 6.27 -15.84
CA LEU A 276 8.03 6.69 -15.44
C LEU A 276 8.84 5.51 -14.88
N THR A 277 8.21 4.69 -14.04
CA THR A 277 8.82 3.47 -13.50
C THR A 277 9.18 2.47 -14.61
N ALA A 278 8.31 2.27 -15.59
CA ALA A 278 8.58 1.40 -16.73
C ALA A 278 9.79 1.91 -17.54
N VAL A 279 9.92 3.23 -17.75
CA VAL A 279 11.09 3.85 -18.40
C VAL A 279 12.36 3.62 -17.58
N VAL A 280 12.31 3.83 -16.25
CA VAL A 280 13.45 3.58 -15.36
C VAL A 280 13.88 2.11 -15.44
N ILE A 281 12.94 1.16 -15.40
CA ILE A 281 13.21 -0.28 -15.54
C ILE A 281 13.86 -0.55 -16.91
N ALA A 282 13.32 -0.02 -18.01
CA ALA A 282 13.83 -0.23 -19.35
C ALA A 282 15.30 0.22 -19.48
N VAL A 283 15.64 1.35 -18.87
CA VAL A 283 17.02 1.85 -18.83
C VAL A 283 17.89 0.97 -17.93
N MET A 284 17.44 0.65 -16.71
CA MET A 284 18.25 -0.09 -15.73
C MET A 284 18.55 -1.53 -16.15
N VAL A 285 17.68 -2.18 -16.93
CA VAL A 285 17.93 -3.55 -17.41
C VAL A 285 18.91 -3.60 -18.58
N HIS A 286 19.17 -2.47 -19.23
CA HIS A 286 20.11 -2.40 -20.35
C HIS A 286 21.57 -2.54 -19.86
N PRO A 287 22.38 -3.46 -20.43
CA PRO A 287 23.73 -3.76 -19.93
C PRO A 287 24.70 -2.57 -19.94
N ALA A 288 24.48 -1.62 -20.85
CA ALA A 288 25.33 -0.44 -20.99
C ALA A 288 24.99 0.71 -20.03
N SER A 289 23.84 0.65 -19.32
CA SER A 289 23.36 1.73 -18.45
C SER A 289 24.28 1.96 -17.26
N LEU A 290 24.66 3.23 -17.05
CA LEU A 290 25.37 3.66 -15.83
C LEU A 290 24.40 3.80 -14.65
N LEU A 291 23.17 4.27 -14.90
CA LEU A 291 22.10 4.31 -13.91
C LEU A 291 21.84 2.91 -13.35
N GLY A 292 21.80 1.89 -14.23
CA GLY A 292 21.68 0.49 -13.81
C GLY A 292 22.87 0.00 -12.98
N ARG A 293 24.10 0.43 -13.29
CA ARG A 293 25.28 0.09 -12.50
C ARG A 293 25.24 0.75 -11.12
N PHE A 294 24.83 2.01 -11.04
CA PHE A 294 24.68 2.73 -9.77
C PHE A 294 23.60 2.06 -8.89
N ALA A 295 22.41 1.79 -9.43
CA ALA A 295 21.36 1.08 -8.72
C ALA A 295 21.78 -0.34 -8.28
N GLY A 296 22.67 -0.99 -9.04
CA GLY A 296 23.26 -2.31 -8.71
C GLY A 296 24.37 -2.30 -7.66
N THR A 297 24.62 -1.20 -6.95
CA THR A 297 25.63 -1.13 -5.89
C THR A 297 25.25 -1.95 -4.66
N LYS A 298 26.26 -2.50 -3.96
CA LYS A 298 26.04 -3.42 -2.83
C LYS A 298 25.07 -2.93 -1.77
N PRO A 299 25.11 -1.66 -1.30
CA PRO A 299 24.17 -1.18 -0.29
C PRO A 299 22.72 -1.21 -0.77
N LEU A 300 22.45 -0.71 -1.98
CA LEU A 300 21.10 -0.68 -2.56
C LEU A 300 20.57 -2.10 -2.81
N VAL A 301 21.39 -2.99 -3.34
CA VAL A 301 21.06 -4.41 -3.54
C VAL A 301 20.79 -5.09 -2.21
N TRP A 302 21.54 -4.77 -1.15
CA TRP A 302 21.32 -5.34 0.18
C TRP A 302 19.93 -4.98 0.74
N ILE A 303 19.52 -3.72 0.59
CA ILE A 303 18.17 -3.25 0.97
C ILE A 303 17.13 -3.92 0.09
N GLY A 304 17.31 -3.89 -1.22
CA GLY A 304 16.35 -4.42 -2.19
C GLY A 304 16.08 -5.92 -2.05
N LEU A 305 17.09 -6.71 -1.73
CA LEU A 305 16.93 -8.14 -1.44
C LEU A 305 16.07 -8.40 -0.19
N ARG A 306 16.01 -7.44 0.72
CA ARG A 306 15.23 -7.48 1.98
C ARG A 306 13.98 -6.63 1.93
N SER A 307 13.72 -5.96 0.80
CA SER A 307 12.60 -5.02 0.67
C SER A 307 11.25 -5.64 1.02
N TYR A 308 11.06 -6.93 0.76
CA TYR A 308 9.85 -7.65 1.14
C TYR A 308 9.71 -7.76 2.67
N GLY A 309 10.73 -8.23 3.37
CA GLY A 309 10.74 -8.26 4.83
C GLY A 309 10.63 -6.85 5.44
N ILE A 310 11.35 -5.86 4.89
CA ILE A 310 11.26 -4.46 5.34
C ILE A 310 9.82 -3.95 5.19
N TYR A 311 9.16 -4.23 4.05
CA TYR A 311 7.77 -3.85 3.81
C TYR A 311 6.79 -4.54 4.77
N LEU A 312 7.02 -5.80 5.11
CA LEU A 312 6.16 -6.53 6.06
C LEU A 312 6.30 -6.02 7.50
N TRP A 313 7.54 -5.72 7.94
CA TRP A 313 7.82 -5.34 9.32
C TRP A 313 7.54 -3.87 9.65
N HIS A 314 7.65 -2.94 8.67
CA HIS A 314 7.63 -1.52 8.97
C HIS A 314 6.32 -1.06 9.62
N TYR A 315 5.19 -1.41 9.03
CA TYR A 315 3.90 -0.85 9.42
C TYR A 315 3.46 -1.27 10.84
N PRO A 316 3.42 -2.58 11.18
CA PRO A 316 3.07 -2.99 12.54
C PRO A 316 4.05 -2.48 13.59
N LEU A 317 5.35 -2.42 13.28
CA LEU A 317 6.33 -1.88 14.22
C LEU A 317 6.19 -0.37 14.40
N PHE A 318 5.90 0.40 13.36
CA PHE A 318 5.65 1.83 13.49
C PHE A 318 4.42 2.11 14.36
N LEU A 319 3.34 1.36 14.17
CA LEU A 319 2.14 1.51 15.02
C LEU A 319 2.43 1.18 16.49
N LEU A 320 3.19 0.12 16.76
CA LEU A 320 3.55 -0.27 18.14
C LEU A 320 4.55 0.66 18.79
N MET A 321 5.44 1.28 18.01
CA MET A 321 6.47 2.20 18.51
C MET A 321 6.02 3.66 18.53
N ASN A 322 4.87 3.98 17.95
CA ASN A 322 4.34 5.34 17.91
C ASN A 322 3.59 5.62 19.23
N PRO A 323 4.07 6.51 20.09
CA PRO A 323 3.40 6.78 21.35
C PRO A 323 2.08 7.52 21.11
N ARG A 324 0.97 6.80 21.17
CA ARG A 324 -0.39 7.35 20.95
C ARG A 324 -0.80 8.46 21.89
N ASN A 325 -0.15 8.54 23.05
CA ASN A 325 -0.40 9.55 24.08
C ASN A 325 0.60 10.70 24.02
N PHE A 326 1.47 10.73 23.02
CA PHE A 326 2.45 11.79 22.86
C PHE A 326 1.85 12.92 22.03
N THR A 327 1.49 14.00 22.69
CA THR A 327 0.90 15.21 22.05
C THR A 327 1.95 16.18 21.50
N GLY A 328 3.23 15.81 21.52
CA GLY A 328 4.33 16.61 21.01
C GLY A 328 4.85 16.09 19.66
N GLU A 329 5.71 16.88 19.02
CA GLU A 329 6.42 16.46 17.81
C GLU A 329 7.28 15.21 18.08
N THR A 330 7.23 14.23 17.17
CA THR A 330 8.07 13.02 17.31
C THR A 330 9.54 13.41 17.23
N PRO A 331 10.37 13.11 18.25
CA PRO A 331 11.79 13.47 18.25
C PRO A 331 12.51 12.81 17.05
N TRP A 332 13.40 13.53 16.40
CA TRP A 332 14.11 13.04 15.21
C TRP A 332 14.86 11.71 15.43
N TRP A 333 15.38 11.45 16.63
CA TRP A 333 16.06 10.20 16.96
C TRP A 333 15.11 9.00 16.99
N MET A 334 13.81 9.21 17.28
CA MET A 334 12.80 8.14 17.27
C MET A 334 12.65 7.56 15.86
N TYR A 335 12.65 8.39 14.82
CA TYR A 335 12.63 7.92 13.44
C TYR A 335 13.82 7.01 13.11
N LEU A 336 15.01 7.35 13.62
CA LEU A 336 16.19 6.50 13.44
C LEU A 336 16.05 5.16 14.16
N VAL A 337 15.51 5.16 15.39
CA VAL A 337 15.25 3.93 16.15
C VAL A 337 14.23 3.06 15.41
N GLN A 338 13.11 3.62 14.96
CA GLN A 338 12.07 2.91 14.22
C GLN A 338 12.63 2.25 12.95
N VAL A 339 13.37 2.99 12.14
CA VAL A 339 14.02 2.47 10.94
C VAL A 339 15.02 1.37 11.28
N ALA A 340 15.88 1.59 12.30
CA ALA A 340 16.87 0.60 12.72
C ALA A 340 16.23 -0.72 13.17
N VAL A 341 15.15 -0.66 13.96
CA VAL A 341 14.40 -1.85 14.41
C VAL A 341 13.78 -2.59 13.22
N VAL A 342 13.12 -1.87 12.31
CA VAL A 342 12.55 -2.48 11.09
C VAL A 342 13.62 -3.19 10.27
N PHE A 343 14.76 -2.54 10.03
CA PHE A 343 15.86 -3.13 9.25
C PHE A 343 16.48 -4.33 9.96
N ALA A 344 16.63 -4.27 11.29
CA ALA A 344 17.13 -5.40 12.09
C ALA A 344 16.17 -6.60 12.03
N CYS A 345 14.87 -6.39 12.25
CA CYS A 345 13.85 -7.44 12.15
C CYS A 345 13.79 -8.04 10.74
N ALA A 346 13.81 -7.21 9.70
CA ALA A 346 13.81 -7.68 8.31
C ALA A 346 15.09 -8.45 7.95
N ALA A 347 16.25 -8.00 8.41
CA ALA A 347 17.52 -8.71 8.18
C ALA A 347 17.54 -10.06 8.90
N PHE A 348 17.04 -10.11 10.14
CA PHE A 348 16.89 -11.34 10.91
C PHE A 348 15.92 -12.32 10.23
N SER A 349 14.71 -11.85 9.90
CA SER A 349 13.70 -12.62 9.17
C SER A 349 14.24 -13.18 7.86
N TYR A 350 14.88 -12.34 7.06
CA TYR A 350 15.50 -12.76 5.80
C TYR A 350 16.57 -13.85 5.99
N ARG A 351 17.44 -13.70 6.99
CA ARG A 351 18.58 -14.61 7.23
C ARG A 351 18.14 -15.96 7.75
N PHE A 352 17.18 -15.99 8.68
CA PHE A 352 16.85 -17.19 9.46
C PHE A 352 15.54 -17.86 9.03
N VAL A 353 14.61 -17.14 8.40
CA VAL A 353 13.30 -17.67 8.00
C VAL A 353 13.14 -17.67 6.48
N GLU A 354 13.15 -16.50 5.85
CA GLU A 354 12.78 -16.37 4.44
C GLU A 354 13.74 -17.13 3.51
N ASN A 355 15.05 -16.88 3.62
CA ASN A 355 16.04 -17.46 2.71
C ASN A 355 16.19 -18.98 2.86
N PRO A 356 16.23 -19.59 4.07
CA PRO A 356 16.22 -21.04 4.23
C PRO A 356 14.96 -21.70 3.66
N LEU A 357 13.78 -21.17 3.96
CA LEU A 357 12.52 -21.74 3.52
C LEU A 357 12.32 -21.58 2.00
N ARG A 358 12.72 -20.45 1.43
CA ARG A 358 12.78 -20.24 -0.02
C ARG A 358 13.67 -21.26 -0.74
N LYS A 359 14.76 -21.67 -0.12
CA LYS A 359 15.69 -22.71 -0.64
C LYS A 359 15.16 -24.14 -0.44
N GLY A 360 13.99 -24.31 0.19
CA GLY A 360 13.35 -25.59 0.36
C GLY A 360 13.77 -26.35 1.61
N ALA A 361 14.17 -25.66 2.68
CA ALA A 361 14.60 -26.29 3.95
C ALA A 361 13.57 -27.29 4.50
N ILE A 362 12.27 -26.98 4.43
CA ILE A 362 11.22 -27.92 4.87
C ILE A 362 11.27 -29.22 4.06
N GLY A 363 11.35 -29.11 2.73
CA GLY A 363 11.43 -30.29 1.85
C GLY A 363 12.69 -31.12 2.09
N ALA A 364 13.82 -30.46 2.30
CA ALA A 364 15.09 -31.12 2.64
C ALA A 364 15.00 -31.84 4.00
N PHE A 365 14.41 -31.18 5.02
CA PHE A 365 14.20 -31.79 6.34
C PHE A 365 13.29 -33.02 6.26
N VAL A 366 12.12 -32.90 5.61
CA VAL A 366 11.18 -34.04 5.46
C VAL A 366 11.83 -35.18 4.71
N LYS A 367 12.61 -34.90 3.65
CA LYS A 367 13.36 -35.93 2.92
C LYS A 367 14.42 -36.60 3.82
N GLY A 368 15.21 -35.82 4.57
CA GLY A 368 16.22 -36.32 5.47
C GLY A 368 15.66 -37.20 6.60
N VAL A 369 14.48 -36.83 7.15
CA VAL A 369 13.78 -37.68 8.13
C VAL A 369 13.28 -38.96 7.48
N ARG A 370 12.71 -38.92 6.26
CA ARG A 370 12.27 -40.14 5.55
C ARG A 370 13.42 -41.05 5.14
N SER A 371 14.56 -40.48 4.75
CA SER A 371 15.77 -41.25 4.42
C SER A 371 16.55 -41.73 5.66
N LYS A 372 16.10 -41.36 6.87
CA LYS A 372 16.79 -41.63 8.15
C LYS A 372 18.18 -40.97 8.26
N GLU A 373 18.47 -39.98 7.43
CA GLU A 373 19.69 -39.16 7.55
C GLU A 373 19.58 -38.12 8.67
N ILE A 374 18.36 -37.70 9.00
CA ILE A 374 18.06 -36.78 10.10
C ILE A 374 17.28 -37.54 11.17
N ASP A 375 17.87 -37.62 12.37
CA ASP A 375 17.15 -38.06 13.57
C ASP A 375 16.42 -36.88 14.22
N PRO A 376 15.06 -36.88 14.24
CA PRO A 376 14.28 -35.74 14.77
C PRO A 376 14.61 -35.37 16.23
N PRO A 377 14.76 -36.32 17.19
CA PRO A 377 15.19 -36.03 18.55
C PRO A 377 16.57 -35.35 18.64
N ALA A 378 17.54 -35.82 17.90
CA ALA A 378 18.88 -35.23 17.86
C ALA A 378 18.85 -33.84 17.22
N TRP A 379 18.11 -33.68 16.13
CA TRP A 379 17.92 -32.39 15.48
C TRP A 379 17.26 -31.38 16.44
N LEU A 380 16.23 -31.78 17.19
CA LEU A 380 15.55 -30.94 18.16
C LEU A 380 16.49 -30.47 19.28
N LYS A 381 17.36 -31.37 19.80
CA LYS A 381 18.37 -31.01 20.82
C LYS A 381 19.30 -29.90 20.32
N HIS A 382 19.72 -29.95 19.05
CA HIS A 382 20.57 -28.91 18.46
C HIS A 382 19.84 -27.60 18.14
N HIS A 383 18.53 -27.64 18.01
CA HIS A 383 17.70 -26.48 17.67
C HIS A 383 16.73 -26.08 18.79
N VAL A 384 16.97 -26.51 20.04
CA VAL A 384 16.05 -26.30 21.17
C VAL A 384 15.74 -24.83 21.41
N VAL A 385 16.74 -23.94 21.35
CA VAL A 385 16.56 -22.51 21.60
C VAL A 385 15.64 -21.85 20.56
N PRO A 386 15.89 -21.95 19.24
CA PRO A 386 14.99 -21.35 18.26
C PRO A 386 13.59 -21.99 18.26
N VAL A 387 13.48 -23.29 18.55
CA VAL A 387 12.17 -23.96 18.65
C VAL A 387 11.40 -23.45 19.87
N LEU A 388 12.02 -23.37 21.05
CA LEU A 388 11.36 -22.84 22.26
C LEU A 388 10.98 -21.36 22.08
N ALA A 389 11.87 -20.54 21.51
CA ALA A 389 11.57 -19.13 21.25
C ALA A 389 10.37 -18.96 20.29
N GLY A 390 10.37 -19.70 19.17
CA GLY A 390 9.26 -19.68 18.22
C GLY A 390 7.95 -20.19 18.83
N SER A 391 8.01 -21.25 19.64
CA SER A 391 6.85 -21.79 20.37
C SER A 391 6.32 -20.79 21.39
N ALA A 392 7.18 -20.12 22.14
CA ALA A 392 6.77 -19.12 23.13
C ALA A 392 6.05 -17.94 22.46
N VAL A 393 6.60 -17.41 21.37
CA VAL A 393 5.95 -16.33 20.58
C VAL A 393 4.58 -16.78 20.05
N THR A 394 4.51 -18.01 19.52
CA THR A 394 3.25 -18.56 19.02
C THR A 394 2.21 -18.75 20.13
N ILE A 395 2.63 -19.24 21.29
CA ILE A 395 1.75 -19.42 22.47
C ILE A 395 1.22 -18.05 22.93
N VAL A 396 2.06 -17.03 23.05
CA VAL A 396 1.63 -15.68 23.42
C VAL A 396 0.62 -15.13 22.42
N ALA A 397 0.89 -15.29 21.10
CA ALA A 397 -0.03 -14.86 20.05
C ALA A 397 -1.39 -15.56 20.16
N VAL A 398 -1.39 -16.89 20.32
CA VAL A 398 -2.63 -17.67 20.42
C VAL A 398 -3.40 -17.35 21.69
N ILE A 399 -2.72 -17.25 22.83
CA ILE A 399 -3.37 -16.85 24.10
C ILE A 399 -3.99 -15.45 23.96
N GLY A 400 -3.24 -14.49 23.42
CA GLY A 400 -3.74 -13.14 23.18
C GLY A 400 -4.98 -13.14 22.28
N LEU A 401 -4.95 -13.86 21.17
CA LEU A 401 -6.09 -13.97 20.26
C LEU A 401 -7.33 -14.65 20.89
N ILE A 402 -7.16 -15.50 21.90
CA ILE A 402 -8.29 -16.18 22.59
C ILE A 402 -8.80 -15.35 23.76
N VAL A 403 -7.89 -14.82 24.58
CA VAL A 403 -8.22 -14.22 25.89
C VAL A 403 -8.65 -12.76 25.76
N VAL A 404 -8.02 -12.00 24.85
CA VAL A 404 -8.41 -10.60 24.63
C VAL A 404 -9.80 -10.58 23.97
N PRO A 405 -10.84 -10.02 24.62
CA PRO A 405 -12.17 -10.01 24.03
C PRO A 405 -12.16 -9.19 22.73
N PRO A 406 -12.93 -9.57 21.71
CA PRO A 406 -13.17 -8.68 20.60
C PRO A 406 -13.80 -7.40 21.20
N ILE A 407 -13.18 -6.26 20.99
CA ILE A 407 -13.88 -4.99 21.20
C ILE A 407 -15.04 -5.09 20.23
N SER A 408 -16.23 -5.27 20.77
CA SER A 408 -17.39 -5.48 19.92
C SER A 408 -17.43 -4.32 18.94
N ALA A 409 -17.33 -4.64 17.66
CA ALA A 409 -17.66 -3.74 16.58
C ALA A 409 -19.09 -3.14 16.71
N ILE A 410 -19.88 -3.69 17.66
CA ILE A 410 -21.20 -3.21 18.03
C ILE A 410 -21.14 -1.74 18.46
N GLY A 411 -20.13 -1.31 19.24
CA GLY A 411 -19.98 0.12 19.54
C GLY A 411 -19.53 0.96 18.35
N ALA A 412 -18.66 0.43 17.49
CA ALA A 412 -18.17 1.19 16.33
C ALA A 412 -19.13 1.08 15.12
N ALA A 413 -19.70 -0.10 14.85
CA ALA A 413 -20.63 -0.29 13.74
C ALA A 413 -22.05 0.25 14.04
N ASP A 414 -22.48 0.26 15.32
CA ASP A 414 -23.71 0.95 15.69
C ASP A 414 -23.49 2.47 15.73
N LEU A 415 -22.31 2.95 16.13
CA LEU A 415 -21.93 4.35 15.95
C LEU A 415 -21.83 4.70 14.45
N LEU A 416 -21.23 3.87 13.60
CA LEU A 416 -21.14 4.12 12.16
C LEU A 416 -22.49 3.99 11.44
N LYS A 417 -23.41 3.15 11.91
CA LYS A 417 -24.78 3.10 11.37
C LYS A 417 -25.62 4.28 11.84
N ASP A 418 -25.44 4.72 13.09
CA ASP A 418 -25.97 6.00 13.55
C ASP A 418 -25.29 7.17 12.83
N GLU A 419 -23.98 7.13 12.54
CA GLU A 419 -23.21 8.14 11.84
C GLU A 419 -23.64 8.33 10.37
N GLN A 420 -24.00 7.28 9.65
CA GLN A 420 -24.57 7.37 8.29
C GLN A 420 -26.04 7.83 8.29
N ALA A 421 -26.71 7.77 9.44
CA ALA A 421 -28.08 8.23 9.62
C ALA A 421 -28.17 9.69 10.14
N HIS A 422 -27.10 10.22 10.69
CA HIS A 422 -27.03 11.59 11.23
C HIS A 422 -26.29 12.57 10.29
N THR A 423 -26.83 12.79 9.10
CA THR A 423 -26.81 14.13 8.54
C THR A 423 -27.65 14.96 9.50
N SER A 424 -27.07 15.97 10.16
CA SER A 424 -27.72 16.76 11.20
C SER A 424 -29.16 17.07 10.81
N GLN A 425 -30.13 16.68 11.65
CA GLN A 425 -31.48 17.18 11.47
C GLN A 425 -31.40 18.70 11.66
N MET A 426 -31.75 19.44 10.61
CA MET A 426 -31.86 20.89 10.71
C MET A 426 -32.74 21.23 11.93
N PRO A 427 -32.24 21.98 12.91
CA PRO A 427 -33.05 22.36 14.05
C PRO A 427 -34.27 23.14 13.57
N GLU A 428 -35.44 22.92 14.19
CA GLU A 428 -36.57 23.80 13.97
C GLU A 428 -36.22 25.17 14.51
N LEU A 429 -35.85 26.07 13.61
CA LEU A 429 -35.51 27.45 13.97
C LEU A 429 -36.75 28.17 14.49
N PRO A 430 -36.66 28.91 15.60
CA PRO A 430 -37.80 29.62 16.17
C PRO A 430 -38.28 30.65 15.16
N VAL A 431 -39.57 30.53 14.78
CA VAL A 431 -40.25 31.53 13.98
C VAL A 431 -40.66 32.65 14.93
N ASP A 432 -39.76 33.54 15.28
CA ASP A 432 -40.10 34.75 16.01
C ASP A 432 -40.62 35.82 15.07
N ASP A 433 -41.63 36.56 15.57
CA ASP A 433 -42.47 37.52 14.90
C ASP A 433 -41.91 38.28 13.68
N ALA A 434 -42.71 38.38 12.68
CA ALA A 434 -42.61 38.92 11.31
C ALA A 434 -41.93 40.30 11.10
N ALA A 435 -40.94 40.68 11.87
CA ALA A 435 -40.27 42.00 11.75
C ALA A 435 -38.74 41.95 11.63
N ALA A 436 -38.08 40.80 11.80
CA ALA A 436 -36.63 40.69 11.71
C ALA A 436 -36.26 39.43 10.90
N GLY A 437 -35.92 39.57 9.64
CA GLY A 437 -35.19 38.60 8.79
C GLY A 437 -35.48 37.09 8.93
N SER A 438 -35.03 36.29 7.98
CA SER A 438 -35.10 34.82 8.09
C SER A 438 -34.40 34.32 9.36
N PRO A 439 -34.96 33.33 10.08
CA PRO A 439 -34.31 32.77 11.28
C PRO A 439 -32.94 32.16 10.89
N LYS A 440 -31.91 32.54 11.65
CA LYS A 440 -30.52 32.12 11.37
C LYS A 440 -30.02 31.18 12.44
N LEU A 441 -29.10 30.30 12.05
CA LEU A 441 -28.40 29.42 12.97
C LEU A 441 -27.51 30.20 13.95
N ASP A 442 -27.49 29.83 15.22
CA ASP A 442 -26.56 30.41 16.20
C ASP A 442 -25.11 30.09 15.85
N VAL A 443 -24.86 28.84 15.49
CA VAL A 443 -23.55 28.29 15.11
C VAL A 443 -23.74 27.29 13.97
N LEU A 444 -23.00 27.44 12.90
CA LEU A 444 -22.83 26.40 11.88
C LEU A 444 -21.43 25.77 12.06
N MET A 445 -21.37 24.47 12.37
CA MET A 445 -20.11 23.73 12.40
C MET A 445 -20.04 22.81 11.19
N ILE A 446 -19.03 22.98 10.37
CA ILE A 446 -18.71 22.11 9.23
C ILE A 446 -17.49 21.30 9.63
N GLY A 447 -17.66 19.98 9.73
CA GLY A 447 -16.66 19.12 10.33
C GLY A 447 -16.36 17.83 9.57
N ASP A 448 -15.28 17.19 10.00
CA ASP A 448 -14.85 15.88 9.53
C ASP A 448 -15.26 14.76 10.50
N SER A 449 -14.61 13.60 10.42
CA SER A 449 -14.88 12.41 11.24
C SER A 449 -14.78 12.63 12.75
N VAL A 450 -13.94 13.58 13.20
CA VAL A 450 -13.82 13.92 14.63
C VAL A 450 -15.07 14.66 15.09
N SER A 451 -15.59 15.56 14.25
CA SER A 451 -16.78 16.36 14.54
C SER A 451 -18.05 15.53 14.57
N VAL A 452 -18.13 14.42 13.81
CA VAL A 452 -19.28 13.48 13.87
C VAL A 452 -19.50 12.98 15.30
N ARG A 453 -18.43 12.73 16.06
CA ARG A 453 -18.55 12.29 17.46
C ARG A 453 -19.00 13.40 18.42
N ALA A 454 -18.91 14.64 18.01
CA ALA A 454 -19.34 15.78 18.80
C ALA A 454 -20.82 16.13 18.62
N ILE A 455 -21.51 15.53 17.64
CA ILE A 455 -22.91 15.83 17.31
C ILE A 455 -23.81 15.85 18.55
N PRO A 456 -23.87 14.80 19.41
CA PRO A 456 -24.78 14.81 20.55
C PRO A 456 -24.52 15.93 21.54
N GLN A 457 -23.26 16.24 21.84
CA GLN A 457 -22.87 17.34 22.73
C GLN A 457 -23.08 18.71 22.10
N PHE A 458 -22.88 18.80 20.78
CA PHE A 458 -23.11 20.04 20.05
C PHE A 458 -24.59 20.41 20.04
N GLU A 459 -25.49 19.47 19.72
CA GLU A 459 -26.95 19.66 19.72
C GLU A 459 -27.49 20.01 21.11
N GLU A 460 -26.94 19.41 22.17
CA GLU A 460 -27.27 19.76 23.55
C GLU A 460 -26.82 21.18 23.90
N THR A 461 -25.66 21.61 23.41
CA THR A 461 -25.04 22.90 23.76
C THR A 461 -25.59 24.05 22.91
N PHE A 462 -25.89 23.79 21.63
CA PHE A 462 -26.38 24.77 20.67
C PHE A 462 -27.71 24.30 20.04
N PRO A 463 -28.83 24.47 20.76
CA PRO A 463 -30.15 23.98 20.29
C PRO A 463 -30.62 24.59 18.97
N TYR A 464 -30.08 25.74 18.59
CA TYR A 464 -30.35 26.42 17.31
C TYR A 464 -29.11 26.46 16.40
N GLY A 465 -28.13 25.64 16.69
CA GLY A 465 -26.95 25.42 15.84
C GLY A 465 -27.14 24.23 14.91
N ALA A 466 -26.40 24.19 13.82
CA ALA A 466 -26.29 23.03 12.95
C ALA A 466 -24.85 22.53 12.91
N ILE A 467 -24.69 21.22 12.97
CA ILE A 467 -23.41 20.56 12.75
C ILE A 467 -23.52 19.68 11.52
N ASP A 468 -22.79 20.00 10.46
CA ASP A 468 -22.67 19.20 9.26
C ASP A 468 -21.29 18.56 9.23
N ALA A 469 -21.20 17.33 9.70
CA ALA A 469 -19.96 16.59 9.80
C ALA A 469 -20.06 15.30 8.99
N ALA A 470 -19.01 15.01 8.24
CA ALA A 470 -18.91 13.78 7.44
C ALA A 470 -17.56 13.13 7.60
N VAL A 471 -17.56 11.80 7.65
CA VAL A 471 -16.33 11.00 7.66
C VAL A 471 -15.53 11.29 6.39
N ASN A 472 -14.22 11.49 6.53
CA ASN A 472 -13.27 11.78 5.44
C ASN A 472 -13.47 13.12 4.70
N ARG A 473 -14.28 14.03 5.22
CA ARG A 473 -14.43 15.36 4.61
C ARG A 473 -13.10 16.10 4.63
N GLN A 474 -12.66 16.52 3.45
CA GLN A 474 -11.44 17.29 3.25
C GLN A 474 -11.70 18.80 3.44
N LEU A 475 -10.64 19.56 3.76
CA LEU A 475 -10.75 21.02 3.98
C LEU A 475 -11.35 21.74 2.77
N TYR A 476 -10.96 21.37 1.55
CA TYR A 476 -11.48 22.00 0.32
C TYR A 476 -12.98 21.76 0.08
N ALA A 477 -13.57 20.70 0.67
CA ALA A 477 -15.01 20.45 0.61
C ALA A 477 -15.79 21.30 1.61
N GLY A 478 -15.11 21.99 2.52
CA GLY A 478 -15.75 22.87 3.51
C GLY A 478 -16.45 24.05 2.88
N GLN A 479 -15.89 24.61 1.81
CA GLN A 479 -16.49 25.74 1.11
C GLN A 479 -17.81 25.36 0.44
N GLU A 480 -17.86 24.25 -0.29
CA GLU A 480 -19.10 23.78 -0.94
C GLU A 480 -20.22 23.52 0.08
N THR A 481 -19.84 22.94 1.23
CA THR A 481 -20.78 22.73 2.33
C THR A 481 -21.26 24.06 2.91
N PHE A 482 -20.36 25.03 3.11
CA PHE A 482 -20.72 26.36 3.58
C PHE A 482 -21.65 27.06 2.61
N ASP A 483 -21.34 27.05 1.31
CA ASP A 483 -22.14 27.67 0.25
C ASP A 483 -23.56 27.11 0.24
N TYR A 484 -23.74 25.80 0.47
CA TYR A 484 -25.05 25.17 0.57
C TYR A 484 -25.93 25.79 1.66
N TYR A 485 -25.38 26.11 2.85
CA TYR A 485 -26.14 26.76 3.93
C TYR A 485 -26.31 28.27 3.71
N ASN A 486 -25.30 28.90 3.12
CA ASN A 486 -25.30 30.31 2.84
C ASN A 486 -26.33 30.67 1.75
N ASP A 487 -26.50 29.84 0.73
CA ASP A 487 -27.53 30.02 -0.33
C ASP A 487 -28.95 29.92 0.21
N GLN A 488 -29.16 29.29 1.36
CA GLN A 488 -30.45 29.21 2.05
C GLN A 488 -30.72 30.43 2.95
N ASP A 489 -29.77 31.36 3.07
CA ASP A 489 -29.82 32.54 3.96
C ASP A 489 -30.06 32.19 5.45
N ILE A 490 -29.55 31.01 5.90
CA ILE A 490 -29.73 30.54 7.27
C ILE A 490 -28.44 30.61 8.11
N VAL A 491 -27.31 30.99 7.52
CA VAL A 491 -26.05 31.12 8.23
C VAL A 491 -26.10 32.34 9.17
N GLY A 492 -25.77 32.11 10.43
CA GLY A 492 -25.71 33.13 11.48
C GLY A 492 -24.32 33.74 11.64
N GLY A 493 -24.07 34.29 12.82
CA GLY A 493 -22.86 35.07 13.10
C GLY A 493 -21.61 34.20 13.39
N VAL A 494 -21.72 32.88 13.54
CA VAL A 494 -20.59 32.01 13.88
C VAL A 494 -20.56 30.80 12.96
N VAL A 495 -19.44 30.64 12.25
CA VAL A 495 -19.15 29.47 11.43
C VAL A 495 -17.86 28.83 11.96
N VAL A 496 -17.89 27.53 12.19
CA VAL A 496 -16.73 26.76 12.67
C VAL A 496 -16.37 25.72 11.62
N PHE A 497 -15.21 25.88 10.99
CA PHE A 497 -14.63 24.85 10.13
C PHE A 497 -13.75 23.91 10.98
N ALA A 498 -14.31 22.80 11.38
CA ALA A 498 -13.63 21.77 12.17
C ALA A 498 -13.09 20.67 11.22
N LEU A 499 -12.27 21.09 10.26
CA LEU A 499 -11.70 20.31 9.17
C LEU A 499 -10.17 20.37 9.27
N GLY A 500 -9.47 19.28 9.01
CA GLY A 500 -8.01 19.30 9.01
C GLY A 500 -7.37 18.03 9.56
N THR A 501 -8.16 17.05 10.00
CA THR A 501 -7.63 15.75 10.40
C THR A 501 -7.30 14.86 9.20
N ASN A 502 -7.86 15.16 8.02
CA ASN A 502 -7.80 14.35 6.80
C ASN A 502 -6.82 14.89 5.74
N GLY A 503 -5.90 15.75 6.12
CA GLY A 503 -4.87 16.30 5.24
C GLY A 503 -4.28 17.59 5.81
N ALA A 504 -3.05 17.91 5.41
CA ALA A 504 -2.44 19.17 5.78
C ALA A 504 -3.14 20.31 5.04
N ALA A 505 -3.76 21.22 5.79
CA ALA A 505 -4.30 22.46 5.26
C ALA A 505 -3.18 23.31 4.67
N THR A 506 -3.38 23.90 3.49
CA THR A 506 -2.51 24.96 3.00
C THR A 506 -3.03 26.32 3.46
N ASP A 507 -2.13 27.30 3.63
CA ASP A 507 -2.54 28.66 3.99
C ASP A 507 -3.57 29.22 2.99
N GLU A 508 -3.42 28.92 1.70
CA GLU A 508 -4.33 29.32 0.63
C GLU A 508 -5.75 28.73 0.80
N GLN A 509 -5.87 27.44 1.18
CA GLN A 509 -7.16 26.81 1.45
C GLN A 509 -7.84 27.37 2.70
N ILE A 510 -7.07 27.73 3.72
CA ILE A 510 -7.62 28.38 4.92
C ILE A 510 -8.11 29.79 4.57
N ASP A 511 -7.32 30.55 3.80
CA ASP A 511 -7.68 31.90 3.36
C ASP A 511 -8.95 31.89 2.50
N GLU A 512 -9.13 30.90 1.62
CA GLU A 512 -10.33 30.71 0.80
C GLU A 512 -11.58 30.48 1.68
N LEU A 513 -11.49 29.60 2.69
CA LEU A 513 -12.60 29.34 3.61
C LEU A 513 -12.95 30.57 4.46
N VAL A 514 -11.94 31.28 4.95
CA VAL A 514 -12.15 32.51 5.73
C VAL A 514 -12.79 33.60 4.85
N ALA A 515 -12.32 33.75 3.60
CA ALA A 515 -12.90 34.70 2.66
C ALA A 515 -14.35 34.36 2.27
N ALA A 516 -14.70 33.08 2.18
CA ALA A 516 -16.06 32.62 1.88
C ALA A 516 -17.03 32.88 3.04
N ALA A 517 -16.54 32.76 4.29
CA ALA A 517 -17.38 32.99 5.47
C ALA A 517 -17.55 34.48 5.85
N GLY A 518 -16.82 35.43 5.24
CA GLY A 518 -16.90 36.87 5.48
C GLY A 518 -15.88 37.30 6.50
#